data_6b904eacd0e2d41139a97de802d5dacb
#
_entry.id   6b904eacd0e2d41139a97de802d5dacb
#
_cell.length_a   1.000
_cell.length_b   1.000
_cell.length_c   1.000
_cell.angle_alpha   90.00
_cell.angle_beta   90.00
_cell.angle_gamma   90.00
#
_symmetry.space_group_name_H-M   'P 1'
#
loop_
_entity.id
_entity.type
_entity.pdbx_description
1 polymer ?
#
loop_
_entity_poly.entity_id
_entity_poly.type
_entity_poly.pdbx_seq_one_letter_code
_entity_poly.pdbx_strand_id
1 'polypeptide(L)'
;MGFGAWVVGTDWWGDRSREQAIEMVQHALDRGVTFFDTGDVYGHGDSERLVGEALADRRDEVTVSTKVGYDFYNNPQAGHGELPKRVDPEWVETALDRSLDRLDMEYVDLLMLHNANVDEVDADVLETLDELRESGRVDAVGWALGPSIGWLAEASMAVEEGFDAVQLVFNVFEQVPGRHAIEAIRDLDADTSLIPRVPHSSGLLNEQVTPETELGEGDHRAHRPDEWYETGWEKVEALRFLERAESADGTRTMGQAAIQWLLAHGEVATVTPTFRTTEDIDEWTAAPDTPALSEAEFERVKELYQENFGVDRDDGMDALRSSVGGEDLDGTGMKSAGD
;
A
#
# COMPACT_ATOMS: atom_id res chain seq x y z
N MET A 1 2.92 1.86 12.38
CA MET A 1 1.93 1.34 11.41
C MET A 1 1.16 2.52 10.85
N GLY A 2 0.72 2.42 9.59
CA GLY A 2 -0.05 3.46 8.91
C GLY A 2 -1.52 3.05 8.71
N PHE A 3 -2.35 4.03 8.39
CA PHE A 3 -3.76 3.90 8.01
C PHE A 3 -3.92 4.25 6.53
N GLY A 4 -4.32 3.27 5.70
CA GLY A 4 -4.65 3.50 4.30
C GLY A 4 -6.07 4.05 4.17
N ALA A 5 -6.22 5.34 3.90
CA ALA A 5 -7.51 6.03 3.90
C ALA A 5 -8.37 5.80 2.63
N TRP A 6 -7.91 5.00 1.68
CA TRP A 6 -8.73 4.60 0.54
C TRP A 6 -10.04 3.94 0.96
N VAL A 7 -10.00 3.15 2.03
CA VAL A 7 -11.16 2.44 2.58
C VAL A 7 -12.25 3.37 3.10
N VAL A 8 -11.91 4.55 3.58
CA VAL A 8 -12.87 5.52 4.14
C VAL A 8 -13.33 6.56 3.14
N GLY A 9 -12.60 6.76 2.05
CA GLY A 9 -12.91 7.74 1.00
C GLY A 9 -13.66 7.17 -0.19
N THR A 10 -13.87 5.83 -0.26
CA THR A 10 -14.55 5.16 -1.39
C THR A 10 -15.57 4.16 -0.90
N ASP A 11 -16.56 3.85 -1.73
CA ASP A 11 -17.62 2.85 -1.48
C ASP A 11 -17.21 1.40 -1.82
N TRP A 12 -15.99 1.18 -2.35
CA TRP A 12 -15.49 -0.12 -2.80
C TRP A 12 -15.28 -1.15 -1.68
N TRP A 13 -15.36 -0.69 -0.44
CA TRP A 13 -15.22 -1.50 0.77
C TRP A 13 -16.50 -1.54 1.61
N GLY A 14 -17.64 -1.25 0.97
CA GLY A 14 -18.96 -1.16 1.58
C GLY A 14 -19.34 0.27 1.97
N ASP A 15 -20.64 0.49 2.09
CA ASP A 15 -21.21 1.79 2.47
C ASP A 15 -20.82 2.16 3.91
N ARG A 16 -20.32 3.37 4.07
CA ARG A 16 -19.93 3.93 5.37
C ARG A 16 -20.42 5.36 5.48
N SER A 17 -21.01 5.72 6.62
CA SER A 17 -21.33 7.13 6.82
C SER A 17 -20.05 7.95 7.05
N ARG A 18 -20.12 9.26 6.81
CA ARG A 18 -19.00 10.17 7.06
C ARG A 18 -18.54 10.09 8.52
N GLU A 19 -19.48 10.05 9.46
CA GLU A 19 -19.21 9.96 10.91
C GLU A 19 -18.46 8.66 11.25
N GLN A 20 -18.86 7.53 10.66
CA GLN A 20 -18.18 6.25 10.85
C GLN A 20 -16.74 6.28 10.28
N ALA A 21 -16.55 6.95 9.15
CA ALA A 21 -15.22 7.09 8.55
C ALA A 21 -14.28 7.93 9.44
N ILE A 22 -14.77 9.06 9.97
CA ILE A 22 -14.05 9.91 10.93
C ILE A 22 -13.72 9.14 12.21
N GLU A 23 -14.69 8.41 12.77
CA GLU A 23 -14.50 7.59 13.97
C GLU A 23 -13.41 6.54 13.77
N MET A 24 -13.34 5.90 12.59
CA MET A 24 -12.29 4.93 12.28
C MET A 24 -10.89 5.56 12.25
N VAL A 25 -10.75 6.73 11.63
CA VAL A 25 -9.47 7.46 11.58
C VAL A 25 -9.03 7.86 12.99
N GLN A 26 -9.95 8.41 13.79
CA GLN A 26 -9.68 8.81 15.19
C GLN A 26 -9.36 7.60 16.08
N HIS A 27 -10.10 6.49 15.91
CA HIS A 27 -9.82 5.26 16.62
C HIS A 27 -8.42 4.71 16.30
N ALA A 28 -8.01 4.74 15.02
CA ALA A 28 -6.67 4.34 14.63
C ALA A 28 -5.59 5.19 15.32
N LEU A 29 -5.77 6.52 15.37
CA LEU A 29 -4.87 7.42 16.06
C LEU A 29 -4.80 7.10 17.57
N ASP A 30 -5.94 6.83 18.20
CA ASP A 30 -6.02 6.45 19.63
C ASP A 30 -5.34 5.09 19.92
N ARG A 31 -5.18 4.24 18.89
CA ARG A 31 -4.42 2.99 18.94
C ARG A 31 -2.94 3.14 18.56
N GLY A 32 -2.47 4.38 18.40
CA GLY A 32 -1.06 4.68 18.13
C GLY A 32 -0.67 4.63 16.65
N VAL A 33 -1.62 4.62 15.74
CA VAL A 33 -1.34 4.85 14.30
C VAL A 33 -1.04 6.34 14.12
N THR A 34 0.15 6.66 13.63
CA THR A 34 0.60 8.04 13.42
C THR A 34 0.86 8.39 11.96
N PHE A 35 0.82 7.44 11.05
CA PHE A 35 0.95 7.66 9.60
C PHE A 35 -0.39 7.46 8.92
N PHE A 36 -0.91 8.49 8.25
CA PHE A 36 -2.18 8.48 7.52
C PHE A 36 -1.94 8.73 6.04
N ASP A 37 -2.26 7.71 5.22
CA ASP A 37 -2.01 7.70 3.79
C ASP A 37 -3.31 7.87 3.01
N THR A 38 -3.43 8.99 2.31
CA THR A 38 -4.56 9.31 1.44
C THR A 38 -4.12 9.55 -0.01
N GLY A 39 -4.95 10.14 -0.84
CA GLY A 39 -4.67 10.53 -2.23
C GLY A 39 -5.81 11.34 -2.81
N ASP A 40 -5.49 12.27 -3.68
CA ASP A 40 -6.43 13.22 -4.28
C ASP A 40 -7.56 12.55 -5.07
N VAL A 41 -7.26 11.43 -5.71
CA VAL A 41 -8.20 10.65 -6.51
C VAL A 41 -9.15 9.80 -5.66
N TYR A 42 -8.84 9.55 -4.38
CA TYR A 42 -9.65 8.69 -3.53
C TYR A 42 -10.99 9.33 -3.19
N GLY A 43 -12.07 8.78 -3.77
CA GLY A 43 -13.39 9.37 -3.71
C GLY A 43 -13.43 10.81 -4.25
N HIS A 44 -12.60 11.11 -5.28
CA HIS A 44 -12.47 12.45 -5.85
C HIS A 44 -12.19 13.55 -4.79
N GLY A 45 -11.28 13.24 -3.87
CA GLY A 45 -10.85 14.11 -2.78
C GLY A 45 -11.65 13.99 -1.49
N ASP A 46 -12.64 13.10 -1.41
CA ASP A 46 -13.41 12.91 -0.17
C ASP A 46 -12.58 12.25 0.92
N SER A 47 -11.64 11.36 0.56
CA SER A 47 -10.69 10.78 1.51
C SER A 47 -9.84 11.85 2.20
N GLU A 48 -9.33 12.82 1.46
CA GLU A 48 -8.54 13.92 2.03
C GLU A 48 -9.39 14.79 2.97
N ARG A 49 -10.64 15.13 2.59
CA ARG A 49 -11.55 15.88 3.47
C ARG A 49 -11.86 15.13 4.77
N LEU A 50 -12.04 13.82 4.70
CA LEU A 50 -12.28 12.98 5.86
C LEU A 50 -11.06 12.91 6.79
N VAL A 51 -9.87 12.73 6.22
CA VAL A 51 -8.61 12.70 6.97
C VAL A 51 -8.35 14.06 7.63
N GLY A 52 -8.48 15.16 6.88
CA GLY A 52 -8.29 16.51 7.39
C GLY A 52 -9.23 16.82 8.56
N GLU A 53 -10.54 16.55 8.40
CA GLU A 53 -11.52 16.74 9.48
C GLU A 53 -11.24 15.86 10.71
N ALA A 54 -10.91 14.60 10.49
CA ALA A 54 -10.66 13.66 11.59
C ALA A 54 -9.42 14.01 12.42
N LEU A 55 -8.41 14.63 11.79
CA LEU A 55 -7.11 14.93 12.39
C LEU A 55 -6.91 16.42 12.75
N ALA A 56 -7.91 17.29 12.50
CA ALA A 56 -7.81 18.75 12.64
C ALA A 56 -7.23 19.19 13.99
N ASP A 57 -7.68 18.60 15.08
CA ASP A 57 -7.25 18.95 16.45
C ASP A 57 -5.94 18.23 16.89
N ARG A 58 -5.39 17.35 16.03
CA ARG A 58 -4.25 16.46 16.37
C ARG A 58 -3.20 16.41 15.27
N ARG A 59 -3.13 17.45 14.41
CA ARG A 59 -2.19 17.50 13.27
C ARG A 59 -0.73 17.29 13.67
N ASP A 60 -0.32 17.83 14.80
CA ASP A 60 1.06 17.75 15.31
C ASP A 60 1.46 16.35 15.83
N GLU A 61 0.50 15.43 15.95
CA GLU A 61 0.73 14.07 16.42
C GLU A 61 0.94 13.07 15.27
N VAL A 62 0.73 13.51 14.01
CA VAL A 62 0.62 12.61 12.86
C VAL A 62 1.51 13.02 11.69
N THR A 63 1.83 12.03 10.88
CA THR A 63 2.42 12.15 9.55
C THR A 63 1.32 11.92 8.52
N VAL A 64 1.04 12.90 7.68
CA VAL A 64 0.01 12.83 6.64
C VAL A 64 0.68 12.72 5.27
N SER A 65 0.31 11.68 4.54
CA SER A 65 0.74 11.44 3.17
C SER A 65 -0.43 11.63 2.21
N THR A 66 -0.20 12.34 1.11
CA THR A 66 -1.14 12.35 -0.02
C THR A 66 -0.44 12.07 -1.34
N LYS A 67 -1.23 11.88 -2.40
CA LYS A 67 -0.73 11.51 -3.72
C LYS A 67 -1.38 12.35 -4.78
N VAL A 68 -0.60 12.69 -5.82
CA VAL A 68 -1.05 13.42 -7.02
C VAL A 68 -0.57 12.68 -8.27
N GLY A 69 -1.33 12.69 -9.33
CA GLY A 69 -0.94 12.00 -10.56
C GLY A 69 -2.08 11.68 -11.52
N TYR A 70 -3.32 12.04 -11.17
CA TYR A 70 -4.48 11.78 -12.00
C TYR A 70 -5.30 13.04 -12.27
N ASP A 71 -5.74 13.24 -13.51
CA ASP A 71 -6.66 14.31 -13.87
C ASP A 71 -8.12 13.85 -13.78
N PHE A 72 -8.61 13.66 -12.57
CA PHE A 72 -10.02 13.38 -12.33
C PHE A 72 -10.91 14.63 -12.38
N TYR A 73 -10.34 15.81 -12.25
CA TYR A 73 -11.09 17.09 -12.23
C TYR A 73 -11.76 17.37 -13.57
N ASN A 74 -11.07 17.06 -14.67
CA ASN A 74 -11.63 17.21 -16.02
C ASN A 74 -12.36 15.95 -16.49
N ASN A 75 -12.28 14.85 -15.73
CA ASN A 75 -12.84 13.55 -16.06
C ASN A 75 -13.68 12.95 -14.91
N PRO A 76 -14.63 13.71 -14.33
CA PRO A 76 -15.31 13.30 -13.07
C PRO A 76 -16.23 12.07 -13.22
N GLN A 77 -16.46 11.60 -14.44
CA GLN A 77 -17.31 10.42 -14.73
C GLN A 77 -16.47 9.19 -15.11
N ALA A 78 -15.15 9.33 -15.26
CA ALA A 78 -14.28 8.21 -15.58
C ALA A 78 -14.10 7.30 -14.35
N GLY A 79 -14.14 6.00 -14.56
CA GLY A 79 -13.75 5.02 -13.54
C GLY A 79 -12.26 5.19 -13.18
N HIS A 80 -11.87 4.73 -12.01
CA HIS A 80 -10.49 4.94 -11.51
C HIS A 80 -9.42 4.42 -12.49
N GLY A 81 -9.64 3.28 -13.15
CA GLY A 81 -8.72 2.73 -14.15
C GLY A 81 -8.69 3.46 -15.50
N GLU A 82 -9.63 4.36 -15.75
CA GLU A 82 -9.75 5.12 -17.01
C GLU A 82 -9.27 6.56 -16.88
N LEU A 83 -8.90 6.98 -15.68
CA LEU A 83 -8.46 8.36 -15.42
C LEU A 83 -7.12 8.63 -16.11
N PRO A 84 -7.02 9.76 -16.86
CA PRO A 84 -5.74 10.18 -17.43
C PRO A 84 -4.71 10.43 -16.33
N LYS A 85 -3.50 9.94 -16.52
CA LYS A 85 -2.36 10.30 -15.68
C LYS A 85 -1.85 11.68 -16.07
N ARG A 86 -1.42 12.43 -15.09
CA ARG A 86 -0.84 13.75 -15.31
C ARG A 86 0.10 14.11 -14.15
N VAL A 87 1.39 14.20 -14.45
CA VAL A 87 2.45 14.52 -13.49
C VAL A 87 3.37 15.66 -13.96
N ASP A 88 2.94 16.44 -15.00
CA ASP A 88 3.69 17.62 -15.39
C ASP A 88 3.78 18.65 -14.24
N PRO A 89 4.83 19.49 -14.20
CA PRO A 89 5.10 20.43 -13.11
C PRO A 89 3.88 21.28 -12.69
N GLU A 90 3.22 21.91 -13.65
CA GLU A 90 2.04 22.78 -13.39
C GLU A 90 0.90 21.98 -12.73
N TRP A 91 0.76 20.71 -13.14
CA TRP A 91 -0.27 19.84 -12.56
C TRP A 91 0.07 19.39 -11.14
N VAL A 92 1.30 18.99 -10.89
CA VAL A 92 1.75 18.58 -9.54
C VAL A 92 1.51 19.69 -8.53
N GLU A 93 1.90 20.93 -8.86
CA GLU A 93 1.64 22.10 -8.01
C GLU A 93 0.14 22.35 -7.80
N THR A 94 -0.64 22.36 -8.89
CA THR A 94 -2.08 22.60 -8.84
C THR A 94 -2.81 21.52 -8.04
N ALA A 95 -2.44 20.26 -8.22
CA ALA A 95 -3.05 19.13 -7.51
C ALA A 95 -2.71 19.18 -6.02
N LEU A 96 -1.45 19.51 -5.66
CA LEU A 96 -1.05 19.71 -4.26
C LEU A 96 -1.83 20.85 -3.61
N ASP A 97 -1.97 22.03 -4.26
CA ASP A 97 -2.76 23.14 -3.73
C ASP A 97 -4.18 22.69 -3.38
N ARG A 98 -4.81 21.94 -4.29
CA ARG A 98 -6.16 21.42 -4.07
C ARG A 98 -6.21 20.35 -2.96
N SER A 99 -5.16 19.56 -2.81
CA SER A 99 -5.05 18.57 -1.73
C SER A 99 -4.92 19.25 -0.37
N LEU A 100 -4.08 20.28 -0.26
CA LEU A 100 -3.93 21.08 0.95
C LEU A 100 -5.24 21.78 1.35
N ASP A 101 -5.96 22.35 0.36
CA ASP A 101 -7.30 22.92 0.59
C ASP A 101 -8.30 21.89 1.11
N ARG A 102 -8.29 20.64 0.60
CA ARG A 102 -9.20 19.58 1.06
C ARG A 102 -8.85 19.04 2.42
N LEU A 103 -7.55 18.90 2.70
CA LEU A 103 -7.03 18.47 4.00
C LEU A 103 -7.18 19.57 5.07
N ASP A 104 -7.41 20.83 4.68
CA ASP A 104 -7.35 22.01 5.56
C ASP A 104 -6.01 22.10 6.31
N MET A 105 -4.90 21.89 5.56
CA MET A 105 -3.53 21.89 6.06
C MET A 105 -2.64 22.83 5.27
N GLU A 106 -1.62 23.40 5.90
CA GLU A 106 -0.64 24.28 5.24
C GLU A 106 0.44 23.48 4.52
N TYR A 107 0.71 22.25 4.94
CA TYR A 107 1.69 21.33 4.36
C TYR A 107 1.27 19.88 4.57
N VAL A 108 1.88 18.98 3.79
CA VAL A 108 1.85 17.53 4.02
C VAL A 108 3.25 17.00 4.32
N ASP A 109 3.34 15.98 5.16
CA ASP A 109 4.64 15.39 5.53
C ASP A 109 5.22 14.58 4.36
N LEU A 110 4.38 13.96 3.53
CA LEU A 110 4.82 13.19 2.37
C LEU A 110 3.89 13.41 1.17
N LEU A 111 4.45 13.90 0.06
CA LEU A 111 3.77 13.94 -1.24
C LEU A 111 4.29 12.81 -2.11
N MET A 112 3.41 11.99 -2.68
CA MET A 112 3.81 10.93 -3.60
C MET A 112 3.28 11.15 -5.02
N LEU A 113 4.09 10.82 -6.04
CA LEU A 113 3.61 10.64 -7.40
C LEU A 113 2.77 9.36 -7.47
N HIS A 114 1.55 9.46 -8.02
CA HIS A 114 0.57 8.37 -7.98
C HIS A 114 0.59 7.56 -9.28
N ASN A 115 1.20 6.39 -9.26
CA ASN A 115 1.29 5.47 -10.39
C ASN A 115 1.91 6.10 -11.65
N ALA A 116 2.79 7.09 -11.51
CA ALA A 116 3.54 7.64 -12.64
C ALA A 116 4.45 6.56 -13.26
N ASN A 117 4.66 6.60 -14.58
CA ASN A 117 5.63 5.73 -15.25
C ASN A 117 7.00 6.42 -15.30
N VAL A 118 8.06 5.66 -15.54
CA VAL A 118 9.43 6.17 -15.70
C VAL A 118 9.50 7.32 -16.71
N ASP A 119 8.84 7.19 -17.85
CA ASP A 119 8.84 8.17 -18.94
C ASP A 119 7.99 9.42 -18.68
N GLU A 120 7.20 9.43 -17.61
CA GLU A 120 6.40 10.58 -17.16
C GLU A 120 7.14 11.43 -16.11
N VAL A 121 8.23 10.93 -15.53
CA VAL A 121 9.01 11.62 -14.49
C VAL A 121 10.34 12.07 -15.07
N ASP A 122 10.38 13.28 -15.60
CA ASP A 122 11.57 13.91 -16.19
C ASP A 122 12.25 14.88 -15.18
N ALA A 123 13.31 15.53 -15.64
CA ALA A 123 14.08 16.46 -14.82
C ALA A 123 13.24 17.67 -14.33
N ASP A 124 12.24 18.12 -15.10
CA ASP A 124 11.41 19.26 -14.74
C ASP A 124 10.45 18.87 -13.60
N VAL A 125 9.95 17.63 -13.61
CA VAL A 125 9.14 17.07 -12.51
C VAL A 125 9.98 16.95 -11.23
N LEU A 126 11.20 16.42 -11.33
CA LEU A 126 12.12 16.28 -10.17
C LEU A 126 12.46 17.65 -9.58
N GLU A 127 12.78 18.64 -10.41
CA GLU A 127 13.04 20.02 -9.97
C GLU A 127 11.81 20.59 -9.23
N THR A 128 10.61 20.36 -9.74
CA THR A 128 9.36 20.81 -9.09
C THR A 128 9.18 20.18 -7.71
N LEU A 129 9.44 18.89 -7.56
CA LEU A 129 9.35 18.21 -6.27
C LEU A 129 10.35 18.80 -5.26
N ASP A 130 11.57 19.11 -5.69
CA ASP A 130 12.58 19.78 -4.84
C ASP A 130 12.14 21.21 -4.45
N GLU A 131 11.58 22.00 -5.37
CA GLU A 131 11.03 23.33 -5.08
C GLU A 131 9.88 23.26 -4.06
N LEU A 132 9.02 22.25 -4.14
CA LEU A 132 7.95 22.04 -3.17
C LEU A 132 8.49 21.73 -1.77
N ARG A 133 9.58 20.97 -1.65
CA ARG A 133 10.28 20.73 -0.37
C ARG A 133 10.92 22.01 0.16
N GLU A 134 11.63 22.74 -0.68
CA GLU A 134 12.29 23.99 -0.30
C GLU A 134 11.29 25.07 0.15
N SER A 135 10.08 25.07 -0.41
CA SER A 135 9.01 25.98 -0.01
C SER A 135 8.37 25.62 1.34
N GLY A 136 8.61 24.43 1.87
CA GLY A 136 8.00 23.90 3.09
C GLY A 136 6.53 23.48 2.93
N ARG A 137 6.07 23.25 1.70
CA ARG A 137 4.73 22.72 1.42
C ARG A 137 4.66 21.21 1.53
N VAL A 138 5.80 20.54 1.38
CA VAL A 138 6.02 19.10 1.64
C VAL A 138 7.32 18.92 2.40
N ASP A 139 7.34 17.99 3.35
CA ASP A 139 8.57 17.66 4.07
C ASP A 139 9.40 16.60 3.34
N ALA A 140 8.72 15.65 2.69
CA ALA A 140 9.33 14.56 1.96
C ALA A 140 8.58 14.26 0.66
N VAL A 141 9.29 13.66 -0.31
CA VAL A 141 8.71 13.24 -1.59
C VAL A 141 8.83 11.74 -1.77
N GLY A 142 7.81 11.12 -2.39
CA GLY A 142 7.77 9.69 -2.61
C GLY A 142 7.17 9.31 -3.96
N TRP A 143 7.21 8.02 -4.25
CA TRP A 143 6.58 7.46 -5.43
C TRP A 143 5.69 6.28 -5.03
N ALA A 144 4.38 6.42 -5.22
CA ALA A 144 3.42 5.32 -5.07
C ALA A 144 3.34 4.58 -6.40
N LEU A 145 3.89 3.37 -6.43
CA LEU A 145 3.93 2.52 -7.62
C LEU A 145 2.54 1.99 -7.96
N GLY A 146 2.36 1.48 -9.17
CA GLY A 146 1.08 0.95 -9.63
C GLY A 146 0.62 -0.33 -8.93
N PRO A 147 -0.57 -0.82 -9.27
CA PRO A 147 -1.25 -1.88 -8.51
C PRO A 147 -0.71 -3.30 -8.76
N SER A 148 0.26 -3.48 -9.65
CA SER A 148 0.86 -4.78 -9.98
C SER A 148 2.28 -4.92 -9.42
N ILE A 149 2.86 -6.11 -9.57
CA ILE A 149 4.25 -6.39 -9.18
C ILE A 149 5.26 -6.04 -10.29
N GLY A 150 4.81 -5.49 -11.43
CA GLY A 150 5.65 -5.19 -12.59
C GLY A 150 6.28 -3.79 -12.61
N TRP A 151 6.32 -3.08 -11.50
CA TRP A 151 6.81 -1.70 -11.39
C TRP A 151 8.29 -1.63 -10.93
N LEU A 152 9.14 -2.47 -11.50
CA LEU A 152 10.53 -2.58 -11.04
C LEU A 152 11.41 -1.43 -11.55
N ALA A 153 11.18 -0.94 -12.76
CA ALA A 153 11.92 0.19 -13.31
C ALA A 153 11.61 1.49 -12.53
N GLU A 154 10.35 1.70 -12.18
CA GLU A 154 9.91 2.83 -11.35
C GLU A 154 10.50 2.73 -9.93
N ALA A 155 10.54 1.52 -9.35
CA ALA A 155 11.17 1.31 -8.06
C ALA A 155 12.67 1.63 -8.09
N SER A 156 13.40 1.18 -9.12
CA SER A 156 14.81 1.49 -9.30
C SER A 156 15.03 2.99 -9.47
N MET A 157 14.29 3.64 -10.37
CA MET A 157 14.41 5.06 -10.62
C MET A 157 14.11 5.89 -9.37
N ALA A 158 13.09 5.52 -8.59
CA ALA A 158 12.77 6.22 -7.36
C ALA A 158 13.94 6.19 -6.36
N VAL A 159 14.64 5.06 -6.25
CA VAL A 159 15.83 4.94 -5.38
C VAL A 159 17.02 5.70 -5.98
N GLU A 160 17.26 5.61 -7.28
CA GLU A 160 18.35 6.29 -7.99
C GLU A 160 18.24 7.82 -7.94
N GLU A 161 17.02 8.35 -8.07
CA GLU A 161 16.73 9.79 -8.01
C GLU A 161 16.53 10.31 -6.56
N GLY A 162 16.67 9.45 -5.55
CA GLY A 162 16.69 9.85 -4.15
C GLY A 162 15.33 10.24 -3.57
N PHE A 163 14.26 9.60 -4.02
CA PHE A 163 12.96 9.74 -3.36
C PHE A 163 13.04 9.22 -1.91
N ASP A 164 12.44 9.95 -0.97
CA ASP A 164 12.43 9.61 0.46
C ASP A 164 11.63 8.33 0.74
N ALA A 165 10.60 8.06 -0.08
CA ALA A 165 9.74 6.90 0.11
C ALA A 165 9.25 6.26 -1.20
N VAL A 166 9.14 4.93 -1.20
CA VAL A 166 8.48 4.16 -2.26
C VAL A 166 7.33 3.36 -1.65
N GLN A 167 6.10 3.65 -2.10
CA GLN A 167 4.93 2.85 -1.72
C GLN A 167 4.65 1.81 -2.80
N LEU A 168 4.53 0.54 -2.41
CA LEU A 168 4.43 -0.58 -3.36
C LEU A 168 3.62 -1.74 -2.79
N VAL A 169 3.17 -2.63 -3.68
CA VAL A 169 2.62 -3.92 -3.26
C VAL A 169 3.76 -4.78 -2.74
N PHE A 170 3.73 -5.11 -1.45
CA PHE A 170 4.69 -6.01 -0.83
C PHE A 170 4.03 -6.76 0.32
N ASN A 171 4.02 -8.08 0.23
CA ASN A 171 3.51 -8.97 1.26
C ASN A 171 4.12 -10.38 1.10
N VAL A 172 3.75 -11.30 1.98
CA VAL A 172 4.31 -12.67 2.01
C VAL A 172 4.16 -13.41 0.67
N PHE A 173 3.11 -13.13 -0.11
CA PHE A 173 2.86 -13.78 -1.40
C PHE A 173 3.39 -12.98 -2.60
N GLU A 174 3.45 -11.66 -2.49
CA GLU A 174 3.81 -10.74 -3.56
C GLU A 174 5.11 -10.02 -3.16
N GLN A 175 6.26 -10.72 -3.34
CA GLN A 175 7.54 -10.25 -2.79
C GLN A 175 8.44 -9.55 -3.82
N VAL A 176 8.19 -9.71 -5.13
CA VAL A 176 9.12 -9.26 -6.18
C VAL A 176 9.42 -7.76 -6.10
N PRO A 177 8.43 -6.83 -6.09
CA PRO A 177 8.75 -5.41 -6.08
C PRO A 177 9.51 -4.99 -4.82
N GLY A 178 9.09 -5.50 -3.65
CA GLY A 178 9.73 -5.17 -2.38
C GLY A 178 11.17 -5.67 -2.29
N ARG A 179 11.44 -6.90 -2.72
CA ARG A 179 12.81 -7.45 -2.76
C ARG A 179 13.70 -6.66 -3.71
N HIS A 180 13.20 -6.33 -4.89
CA HIS A 180 13.92 -5.54 -5.88
C HIS A 180 14.27 -4.14 -5.33
N ALA A 181 13.30 -3.45 -4.72
CA ALA A 181 13.52 -2.15 -4.11
C ALA A 181 14.54 -2.22 -2.95
N ILE A 182 14.45 -3.25 -2.09
CA ILE A 182 15.42 -3.48 -1.00
C ILE A 182 16.84 -3.69 -1.55
N GLU A 183 16.99 -4.47 -2.63
CA GLU A 183 18.29 -4.67 -3.27
C GLU A 183 18.84 -3.34 -3.83
N ALA A 184 18.02 -2.55 -4.53
CA ALA A 184 18.43 -1.24 -5.04
C ALA A 184 18.86 -0.27 -3.91
N ILE A 185 18.08 -0.20 -2.83
CA ILE A 185 18.39 0.63 -1.65
C ILE A 185 19.76 0.25 -1.06
N ARG A 186 20.00 -1.05 -0.88
CA ARG A 186 21.26 -1.56 -0.30
C ARG A 186 22.46 -1.36 -1.22
N ASP A 187 22.28 -1.60 -2.52
CA ASP A 187 23.36 -1.48 -3.51
C ASP A 187 23.81 -0.02 -3.68
N LEU A 188 22.89 0.93 -3.53
CA LEU A 188 23.17 2.37 -3.64
C LEU A 188 23.44 3.04 -2.30
N ASP A 189 23.32 2.33 -1.16
CA ASP A 189 23.37 2.90 0.20
C ASP A 189 22.41 4.11 0.35
N ALA A 190 21.21 3.96 -0.20
CA ALA A 190 20.20 5.01 -0.27
C ALA A 190 19.36 5.11 1.00
N ASP A 191 18.92 6.33 1.33
CA ASP A 191 18.08 6.62 2.50
C ASP A 191 16.57 6.40 2.23
N THR A 192 16.22 5.87 1.05
CA THR A 192 14.83 5.61 0.65
C THR A 192 14.17 4.58 1.56
N SER A 193 12.97 4.88 2.03
CA SER A 193 12.15 3.98 2.84
C SER A 193 11.03 3.33 2.04
N LEU A 194 10.65 2.09 2.41
CA LEU A 194 9.52 1.40 1.80
C LEU A 194 8.25 1.55 2.64
N ILE A 195 7.12 1.70 1.96
CA ILE A 195 5.77 1.75 2.53
C ILE A 195 4.93 0.63 1.87
N PRO A 196 5.01 -0.62 2.35
CA PRO A 196 4.19 -1.71 1.85
C PRO A 196 2.70 -1.43 1.99
N ARG A 197 1.97 -1.65 0.90
CA ARG A 197 0.50 -1.72 0.87
C ARG A 197 0.04 -3.14 0.54
N VAL A 198 -1.24 -3.43 0.74
CA VAL A 198 -1.84 -4.76 0.55
C VAL A 198 -1.13 -5.85 1.40
N PRO A 199 -0.82 -5.59 2.68
CA PRO A 199 -0.04 -6.52 3.51
C PRO A 199 -0.71 -7.88 3.68
N HIS A 200 -2.03 -7.94 3.59
CA HIS A 200 -2.84 -9.15 3.77
C HIS A 200 -3.23 -9.84 2.46
N SER A 201 -2.59 -9.49 1.33
CA SER A 201 -2.84 -10.10 0.01
C SER A 201 -4.33 -10.25 -0.30
N SER A 202 -5.03 -9.11 -0.41
CA SER A 202 -6.47 -9.04 -0.72
C SER A 202 -7.39 -9.82 0.23
N GLY A 203 -6.98 -10.01 1.47
CA GLY A 203 -7.81 -10.65 2.50
C GLY A 203 -7.50 -12.11 2.76
N LEU A 204 -6.52 -12.71 2.08
CA LEU A 204 -6.08 -14.09 2.32
C LEU A 204 -5.32 -14.23 3.65
N LEU A 205 -4.32 -13.37 3.88
CA LEU A 205 -3.44 -13.46 5.06
C LEU A 205 -4.09 -12.95 6.37
N ASN A 206 -5.27 -12.37 6.31
CA ASN A 206 -6.07 -12.04 7.49
C ASN A 206 -7.39 -12.82 7.56
N GLU A 207 -7.52 -13.84 6.69
CA GLU A 207 -8.64 -14.76 6.64
C GLU A 207 -10.03 -14.11 6.43
N GLN A 208 -10.04 -12.87 5.94
CA GLN A 208 -11.30 -12.21 5.52
C GLN A 208 -11.85 -12.78 4.21
N VAL A 209 -11.01 -13.50 3.47
CA VAL A 209 -11.40 -14.26 2.28
C VAL A 209 -10.96 -15.70 2.49
N THR A 210 -11.94 -16.60 2.48
CA THR A 210 -11.77 -18.05 2.61
C THR A 210 -12.39 -18.73 1.38
N PRO A 211 -12.19 -20.03 1.17
CA PRO A 211 -12.82 -20.76 0.06
C PRO A 211 -14.35 -20.68 0.02
N GLU A 212 -14.97 -20.37 1.16
CA GLU A 212 -16.43 -20.25 1.29
C GLU A 212 -16.94 -18.80 1.12
N THR A 213 -16.03 -17.83 0.95
CA THR A 213 -16.38 -16.42 0.85
C THR A 213 -16.93 -16.10 -0.55
N GLU A 214 -18.16 -15.62 -0.62
CA GLU A 214 -18.74 -15.05 -1.84
C GLU A 214 -18.52 -13.53 -1.84
N LEU A 215 -17.74 -13.02 -2.79
CA LEU A 215 -17.49 -11.59 -2.97
C LEU A 215 -18.64 -10.98 -3.78
N GLY A 216 -19.21 -9.88 -3.26
CA GLY A 216 -20.27 -9.13 -3.97
C GLY A 216 -19.72 -8.37 -5.19
N GLU A 217 -20.59 -8.02 -6.15
CA GLU A 217 -20.22 -7.28 -7.39
C GLU A 217 -19.53 -5.91 -7.10
N GLY A 218 -19.77 -5.31 -5.92
CA GLY A 218 -19.16 -4.04 -5.52
C GLY A 218 -17.88 -4.20 -4.69
N ASP A 219 -17.45 -5.42 -4.37
CA ASP A 219 -16.23 -5.63 -3.60
C ASP A 219 -15.01 -5.51 -4.51
N HIS A 220 -14.09 -4.60 -4.16
CA HIS A 220 -12.87 -4.40 -4.93
C HIS A 220 -12.08 -5.69 -5.18
N ARG A 221 -12.16 -6.65 -4.29
CA ARG A 221 -11.46 -7.94 -4.39
C ARG A 221 -12.03 -8.85 -5.48
N ALA A 222 -13.28 -8.62 -5.92
CA ALA A 222 -13.94 -9.42 -6.96
C ALA A 222 -13.27 -9.32 -8.35
N HIS A 223 -12.29 -8.41 -8.54
CA HIS A 223 -11.49 -8.36 -9.76
C HIS A 223 -10.45 -9.49 -9.88
N ARG A 224 -10.16 -10.17 -8.78
CA ARG A 224 -9.23 -11.30 -8.79
C ARG A 224 -9.90 -12.56 -9.33
N PRO A 225 -9.20 -13.38 -10.13
CA PRO A 225 -9.75 -14.65 -10.62
C PRO A 225 -9.98 -15.64 -9.46
N ASP A 226 -10.94 -16.55 -9.63
CA ASP A 226 -11.27 -17.57 -8.61
C ASP A 226 -10.05 -18.40 -8.21
N GLU A 227 -9.19 -18.76 -9.19
CA GLU A 227 -7.94 -19.49 -8.95
C GLU A 227 -6.98 -18.76 -8.01
N TRP A 228 -7.01 -17.41 -7.97
CA TRP A 228 -6.25 -16.62 -7.01
C TRP A 228 -6.60 -17.01 -5.57
N TYR A 229 -7.89 -17.14 -5.29
CA TYR A 229 -8.36 -17.45 -3.94
C TYR A 229 -8.14 -18.91 -3.58
N GLU A 230 -8.43 -19.85 -4.49
CA GLU A 230 -8.22 -21.28 -4.28
C GLU A 230 -6.75 -21.59 -3.99
N THR A 231 -5.86 -21.14 -4.86
CA THR A 231 -4.42 -21.38 -4.70
C THR A 231 -3.83 -20.53 -3.58
N GLY A 232 -4.34 -19.30 -3.40
CA GLY A 232 -3.94 -18.43 -2.29
C GLY A 232 -4.22 -19.08 -0.94
N TRP A 233 -5.36 -19.76 -0.81
CA TRP A 233 -5.71 -20.47 0.41
C TRP A 233 -4.80 -21.67 0.69
N GLU A 234 -4.41 -22.44 -0.33
CA GLU A 234 -3.41 -23.50 -0.18
C GLU A 234 -2.09 -22.93 0.37
N LYS A 235 -1.68 -21.75 -0.07
CA LYS A 235 -0.49 -21.05 0.46
C LYS A 235 -0.68 -20.57 1.89
N VAL A 236 -1.88 -20.11 2.27
CA VAL A 236 -2.20 -19.77 3.68
C VAL A 236 -2.02 -20.99 4.57
N GLU A 237 -2.50 -22.16 4.15
CA GLU A 237 -2.34 -23.40 4.91
C GLU A 237 -0.84 -23.75 5.13
N ALA A 238 0.03 -23.52 4.14
CA ALA A 238 1.45 -23.71 4.29
C ALA A 238 2.12 -22.75 5.31
N LEU A 239 1.43 -21.63 5.63
CA LEU A 239 1.91 -20.60 6.57
C LEU A 239 1.35 -20.75 7.98
N ARG A 240 0.51 -21.75 8.29
CA ARG A 240 -0.10 -21.93 9.62
C ARG A 240 0.90 -21.96 10.78
N PHE A 241 2.15 -22.30 10.53
CA PHE A 241 3.21 -22.24 11.54
C PHE A 241 3.52 -20.81 12.04
N LEU A 242 3.07 -19.79 11.33
CA LEU A 242 3.21 -18.39 11.74
C LEU A 242 2.21 -17.99 12.83
N GLU A 243 1.10 -18.72 12.95
CA GLU A 243 0.13 -18.47 14.01
C GLU A 243 0.65 -18.98 15.35
N ARG A 244 0.24 -18.31 16.42
CA ARG A 244 0.45 -18.76 17.79
C ARG A 244 -0.89 -18.89 18.48
N ALA A 245 -1.26 -20.12 18.81
CA ALA A 245 -2.39 -20.37 19.68
C ALA A 245 -2.14 -19.76 21.06
N GLU A 246 -3.21 -19.58 21.84
CA GLU A 246 -3.13 -19.02 23.18
C GLU A 246 -2.11 -19.79 24.03
N SER A 247 -1.12 -19.08 24.52
CA SER A 247 -0.01 -19.60 25.30
C SER A 247 0.39 -18.60 26.39
N ALA A 248 1.33 -18.98 27.25
CA ALA A 248 1.89 -18.09 28.25
C ALA A 248 2.56 -16.83 27.65
N ASP A 249 3.02 -16.92 26.40
CA ASP A 249 3.71 -15.84 25.70
C ASP A 249 2.74 -14.99 24.83
N GLY A 250 1.43 -15.28 24.87
CA GLY A 250 0.39 -14.58 24.11
C GLY A 250 -0.06 -15.34 22.84
N THR A 251 -0.90 -14.66 22.06
CA THR A 251 -1.41 -15.12 20.77
C THR A 251 -0.84 -14.29 19.63
N ARG A 252 -0.76 -14.86 18.43
CA ARG A 252 -0.46 -14.14 17.20
C ARG A 252 -1.31 -14.70 16.07
N THR A 253 -2.11 -13.84 15.43
CA THR A 253 -2.91 -14.22 14.25
C THR A 253 -2.06 -14.22 12.99
N MET A 254 -2.58 -14.79 11.91
CA MET A 254 -1.94 -14.74 10.59
C MET A 254 -1.81 -13.28 10.11
N GLY A 255 -2.83 -12.44 10.31
CA GLY A 255 -2.79 -11.02 9.96
C GLY A 255 -1.68 -10.26 10.71
N GLN A 256 -1.51 -10.52 11.99
CA GLN A 256 -0.42 -9.94 12.78
C GLN A 256 0.95 -10.44 12.33
N ALA A 257 1.06 -11.74 12.00
CA ALA A 257 2.31 -12.32 11.48
C ALA A 257 2.71 -11.71 10.13
N ALA A 258 1.75 -11.48 9.23
CA ALA A 258 2.00 -10.84 7.94
C ALA A 258 2.55 -9.41 8.09
N ILE A 259 2.02 -8.64 9.06
CA ILE A 259 2.53 -7.30 9.39
C ILE A 259 3.93 -7.37 9.99
N GLN A 260 4.16 -8.28 10.97
CA GLN A 260 5.48 -8.45 11.57
C GLN A 260 6.54 -8.86 10.54
N TRP A 261 6.15 -9.71 9.56
CA TRP A 261 7.04 -10.12 8.49
C TRP A 261 7.52 -8.92 7.66
N LEU A 262 6.64 -8.00 7.33
CA LEU A 262 6.99 -6.76 6.61
C LEU A 262 7.89 -5.85 7.45
N LEU A 263 7.50 -5.60 8.71
CA LEU A 263 8.25 -4.73 9.62
C LEU A 263 9.61 -5.29 10.04
N ALA A 264 9.88 -6.58 9.77
CA ALA A 264 11.19 -7.18 9.99
C ALA A 264 12.24 -6.78 8.92
N HIS A 265 11.83 -6.17 7.80
CA HIS A 265 12.75 -5.61 6.81
C HIS A 265 13.17 -4.22 7.26
N GLY A 266 14.48 -3.96 7.37
CA GLY A 266 15.03 -2.71 7.88
C GLY A 266 14.68 -1.47 7.04
N GLU A 267 14.41 -1.67 5.76
CA GLU A 267 14.04 -0.65 4.79
C GLU A 267 12.56 -0.26 4.86
N VAL A 268 11.74 -1.03 5.57
CA VAL A 268 10.30 -0.76 5.72
C VAL A 268 10.07 0.21 6.88
N ALA A 269 9.67 1.44 6.58
CA ALA A 269 9.37 2.46 7.59
C ALA A 269 8.01 2.22 8.25
N THR A 270 6.99 1.87 7.47
CA THR A 270 5.63 1.61 7.94
C THR A 270 4.87 0.73 6.95
N VAL A 271 3.72 0.19 7.38
CA VAL A 271 2.83 -0.64 6.54
C VAL A 271 1.45 0.00 6.53
N THR A 272 0.79 0.06 5.38
CA THR A 272 -0.55 0.65 5.23
C THR A 272 -1.60 -0.43 4.96
N PRO A 273 -2.14 -1.10 5.98
CA PRO A 273 -3.23 -2.04 5.81
C PRO A 273 -4.55 -1.35 5.50
N THR A 274 -5.48 -2.11 4.92
CA THR A 274 -6.86 -1.69 4.68
C THR A 274 -7.71 -2.10 5.87
N PHE A 275 -7.88 -1.23 6.84
CA PHE A 275 -8.76 -1.46 7.97
C PHE A 275 -10.23 -1.34 7.53
N ARG A 276 -11.02 -2.39 7.70
CA ARG A 276 -12.44 -2.39 7.35
C ARG A 276 -13.34 -2.10 8.55
N THR A 277 -12.86 -2.41 9.73
CA THR A 277 -13.57 -2.25 11.01
C THR A 277 -12.64 -1.74 12.10
N THR A 278 -13.19 -1.33 13.22
CA THR A 278 -12.43 -0.97 14.43
C THR A 278 -11.73 -2.18 15.04
N GLU A 279 -12.32 -3.38 14.89
CA GLU A 279 -11.71 -4.64 15.31
C GLU A 279 -10.44 -4.97 14.53
N ASP A 280 -10.41 -4.71 13.20
CA ASP A 280 -9.20 -4.81 12.39
C ASP A 280 -8.09 -3.86 12.91
N ILE A 281 -8.48 -2.64 13.29
CA ILE A 281 -7.56 -1.66 13.85
C ILE A 281 -6.98 -2.19 15.17
N ASP A 282 -7.84 -2.65 16.07
CA ASP A 282 -7.43 -3.19 17.37
C ASP A 282 -6.52 -4.41 17.24
N GLU A 283 -6.85 -5.33 16.34
CA GLU A 283 -6.06 -6.54 16.10
C GLU A 283 -4.67 -6.22 15.52
N TRP A 284 -4.63 -5.44 14.43
CA TRP A 284 -3.37 -5.29 13.70
C TRP A 284 -2.44 -4.26 14.31
N THR A 285 -2.96 -3.24 14.97
CA THR A 285 -2.11 -2.31 15.74
C THR A 285 -1.44 -2.98 16.93
N ALA A 286 -2.00 -4.05 17.45
CA ALA A 286 -1.40 -4.87 18.49
C ALA A 286 -0.28 -5.81 17.97
N ALA A 287 -0.04 -5.91 16.67
CA ALA A 287 0.96 -6.82 16.11
C ALA A 287 2.37 -6.71 16.77
N PRO A 288 2.89 -5.50 17.08
CA PRO A 288 4.18 -5.38 17.77
C PRO A 288 4.21 -5.97 19.18
N ASP A 289 3.06 -6.06 19.84
CA ASP A 289 2.91 -6.56 21.21
C ASP A 289 2.65 -8.07 21.28
N THR A 290 2.49 -8.73 20.13
CA THR A 290 2.32 -10.18 20.04
C THR A 290 3.67 -10.89 19.94
N PRO A 291 3.74 -12.23 20.15
CA PRO A 291 5.00 -12.97 20.03
C PRO A 291 5.68 -12.69 18.68
N ALA A 292 6.90 -12.17 18.72
CA ALA A 292 7.63 -11.80 17.53
C ALA A 292 7.93 -13.01 16.63
N LEU A 293 8.02 -12.77 15.31
CA LEU A 293 8.53 -13.77 14.37
C LEU A 293 9.98 -14.12 14.72
N SER A 294 10.25 -15.42 14.86
CA SER A 294 11.61 -15.90 15.00
C SER A 294 12.36 -15.88 13.67
N GLU A 295 13.68 -15.81 13.72
CA GLU A 295 14.52 -15.94 12.52
C GLU A 295 14.21 -17.21 11.71
N ALA A 296 13.94 -18.32 12.39
CA ALA A 296 13.57 -19.57 11.73
C ALA A 296 12.23 -19.51 10.99
N GLU A 297 11.24 -18.78 11.52
CA GLU A 297 9.96 -18.56 10.84
C GLU A 297 10.16 -17.66 9.63
N PHE A 298 10.96 -16.61 9.76
CA PHE A 298 11.27 -15.71 8.66
C PHE A 298 12.01 -16.42 7.51
N GLU A 299 13.04 -17.20 7.79
CA GLU A 299 13.74 -18.01 6.78
C GLU A 299 12.81 -19.08 6.16
N ARG A 300 11.91 -19.67 6.96
CA ARG A 300 10.94 -20.63 6.41
C ARG A 300 9.97 -20.00 5.42
N VAL A 301 9.51 -18.76 5.65
CA VAL A 301 8.70 -18.01 4.67
C VAL A 301 9.47 -17.81 3.37
N LYS A 302 10.75 -17.48 3.45
CA LYS A 302 11.63 -17.30 2.28
C LYS A 302 11.81 -18.58 1.47
N GLU A 303 12.03 -19.73 2.14
CA GLU A 303 12.09 -21.05 1.49
C GLU A 303 10.77 -21.37 0.79
N LEU A 304 9.65 -21.21 1.49
CA LEU A 304 8.33 -21.47 0.94
C LEU A 304 8.03 -20.58 -0.28
N TYR A 305 8.42 -19.31 -0.25
CA TYR A 305 8.26 -18.43 -1.40
C TYR A 305 9.05 -18.91 -2.62
N GLN A 306 10.30 -19.41 -2.43
CA GLN A 306 11.12 -19.95 -3.50
C GLN A 306 10.52 -21.22 -4.12
N GLU A 307 9.85 -22.02 -3.32
CA GLU A 307 9.16 -23.28 -3.71
C GLU A 307 7.68 -23.03 -4.06
N ASN A 308 7.26 -21.76 -4.23
CA ASN A 308 5.88 -21.39 -4.46
C ASN A 308 4.90 -22.00 -3.44
N PHE A 309 5.31 -22.07 -2.17
CA PHE A 309 4.53 -22.62 -1.05
C PHE A 309 4.11 -24.08 -1.26
N GLY A 310 4.81 -24.84 -2.11
CA GLY A 310 4.50 -26.21 -2.45
C GLY A 310 3.32 -26.39 -3.40
N VAL A 311 2.81 -25.31 -3.96
CA VAL A 311 1.75 -25.34 -4.95
C VAL A 311 2.37 -25.59 -6.33
N ASP A 312 2.13 -26.79 -6.86
CA ASP A 312 2.64 -27.24 -8.17
C ASP A 312 1.57 -26.96 -9.24
N ARG A 313 1.79 -25.89 -10.03
CA ARG A 313 0.96 -25.60 -11.21
C ARG A 313 1.87 -25.26 -12.39
N ASP A 314 1.63 -25.91 -13.52
CA ASP A 314 2.36 -25.73 -14.78
C ASP A 314 1.96 -24.43 -15.54
N ASP A 315 1.00 -23.66 -15.03
CA ASP A 315 0.32 -22.59 -15.78
C ASP A 315 0.58 -21.19 -15.19
N GLY A 316 1.82 -20.76 -15.20
CA GLY A 316 2.13 -19.36 -14.94
C GLY A 316 1.92 -18.94 -13.48
N MET A 317 2.68 -19.53 -12.62
CA MET A 317 2.73 -19.28 -11.18
C MET A 317 2.96 -17.83 -10.77
N ASP A 318 3.44 -17.01 -11.68
CA ASP A 318 3.64 -15.59 -11.46
C ASP A 318 2.31 -14.84 -11.31
N ALA A 319 1.21 -15.37 -11.87
CA ALA A 319 -0.13 -14.84 -11.67
C ALA A 319 -0.56 -14.77 -10.19
N LEU A 320 -0.09 -15.72 -9.35
CA LEU A 320 -0.39 -15.72 -7.91
C LEU A 320 0.61 -14.91 -7.08
N ARG A 321 1.64 -14.39 -7.72
CA ARG A 321 2.59 -13.44 -7.15
C ARG A 321 2.29 -12.01 -7.58
N SER A 322 1.24 -11.80 -8.37
CA SER A 322 0.79 -10.51 -8.87
C SER A 322 -0.49 -10.05 -8.17
N SER A 323 -0.59 -8.76 -7.89
CA SER A 323 -1.82 -8.12 -7.44
C SER A 323 -2.86 -7.99 -8.55
N VAL A 324 -2.47 -8.18 -9.81
CA VAL A 324 -3.33 -8.19 -11.00
C VAL A 324 -3.14 -9.55 -11.66
N GLY A 325 -4.10 -10.46 -11.49
CA GLY A 325 -3.99 -11.82 -12.01
C GLY A 325 -3.65 -11.85 -13.51
N GLY A 326 -2.66 -12.63 -13.90
CA GLY A 326 -2.33 -12.92 -15.30
C GLY A 326 -1.39 -11.96 -16.01
N GLU A 327 -0.78 -10.98 -15.35
CA GLU A 327 0.32 -10.22 -15.94
C GLU A 327 1.61 -11.06 -15.92
N ASP A 328 2.09 -11.41 -17.11
CA ASP A 328 3.41 -11.99 -17.30
C ASP A 328 4.47 -10.98 -16.88
N LEU A 329 5.23 -11.31 -15.86
CA LEU A 329 6.53 -10.73 -15.68
C LEU A 329 7.42 -11.31 -16.78
N ASP A 330 7.65 -10.55 -17.84
CA ASP A 330 8.50 -10.96 -18.99
C ASP A 330 9.98 -11.09 -18.61
N GLY A 331 10.30 -11.19 -17.34
CA GLY A 331 11.66 -11.28 -16.82
C GLY A 331 12.44 -9.96 -16.89
N THR A 332 11.88 -8.92 -17.48
CA THR A 332 12.48 -7.58 -17.59
C THR A 332 11.92 -6.62 -16.55
N GLY A 333 10.87 -7.03 -15.82
CA GLY A 333 10.16 -6.19 -14.84
C GLY A 333 9.34 -5.07 -15.47
N MET A 334 9.23 -5.02 -16.79
CA MET A 334 8.42 -4.03 -17.47
C MET A 334 6.96 -4.46 -17.51
N LYS A 335 6.05 -3.48 -17.37
CA LYS A 335 4.66 -3.67 -17.74
C LYS A 335 4.57 -4.12 -19.18
N SER A 336 3.69 -5.08 -19.50
CA SER A 336 3.27 -5.24 -20.88
C SER A 336 2.61 -3.92 -21.32
N ALA A 337 3.17 -3.28 -22.35
CA ALA A 337 2.59 -2.07 -22.91
C ALA A 337 1.27 -2.44 -23.60
N GLY A 338 0.15 -2.34 -22.90
CA GLY A 338 -1.11 -2.58 -23.58
C GLY A 338 -2.38 -2.84 -22.77
N ASP A 339 -2.42 -2.58 -21.45
CA ASP A 339 -3.72 -2.64 -20.73
C ASP A 339 -3.92 -1.41 -19.86
#